data_9a1b7fe04d28f6c49090a269888573eb
#
_entry.id   9a1b7fe04d28f6c49090a269888573eb
#
_cell.length_a   1.000
_cell.length_b   1.000
_cell.length_c   1.000
_cell.angle_alpha   90.00
_cell.angle_beta   90.00
_cell.angle_gamma   90.00
#
_symmetry.space_group_name_H-M   'P 1'
#
loop_
_entity.id
_entity.type
_entity.pdbx_description
1 polymer ?
#
loop_
_entity_poly.entity_id
_entity_poly.type
_entity_poly.pdbx_seq_one_letter_code
_entity_poly.pdbx_strand_id
1 'polypeptide(L)'
;MLTADQILDELIRQLDAGLIKGADVARALCIAPARVTEMRNEKRRVQQSEMAPLAELLGMTEKGASETKIESVYKIANLGKVAQGVWLEEDSIEPDEQQTVSYDRMRGDPPPVDLFAVTPEGSSMNQCFLPGTQLICRRIPFGSGDYKSGDYVIAERKAHDLVEMTVKRLEIDNDGNYSLHAESDDERYKQPWPIGKPDRDQHDDQEIRIIAKVIRAVRDFERLS
;
A
#
# COMPACT_ATOMS: atom_id res chain seq x y z
N MET A 1 -2.85 23.88 25.69
CA MET A 1 -2.19 22.59 26.04
C MET A 1 -3.21 21.73 26.74
N LEU A 2 -3.54 20.54 26.22
CA LEU A 2 -4.52 19.64 26.80
C LEU A 2 -4.04 19.14 28.17
N THR A 3 -4.93 19.11 29.15
CA THR A 3 -4.65 18.58 30.49
C THR A 3 -5.12 17.13 30.61
N ALA A 4 -4.55 16.38 31.56
CA ALA A 4 -4.93 14.99 31.83
C ALA A 4 -6.43 14.88 32.21
N ASP A 5 -6.96 15.86 32.94
CA ASP A 5 -8.36 15.90 33.35
C ASP A 5 -9.28 16.13 32.15
N GLN A 6 -8.94 17.03 31.22
CA GLN A 6 -9.72 17.24 29.99
C GLN A 6 -9.76 15.98 29.10
N ILE A 7 -8.66 15.24 29.02
CA ILE A 7 -8.59 13.99 28.26
C ILE A 7 -9.46 12.89 28.95
N LEU A 8 -9.42 12.86 30.28
CA LEU A 8 -10.21 11.89 31.05
C LEU A 8 -11.72 12.15 30.89
N ASP A 9 -12.15 13.41 31.01
CA ASP A 9 -13.55 13.81 30.86
C ASP A 9 -14.08 13.43 29.46
N GLU A 10 -13.31 13.71 28.41
CA GLU A 10 -13.68 13.36 27.05
C GLU A 10 -13.70 11.84 26.82
N LEU A 11 -12.76 11.10 27.41
CA LEU A 11 -12.73 9.64 27.38
C LEU A 11 -14.02 9.06 27.97
N ILE A 12 -14.41 9.53 29.16
CA ILE A 12 -15.64 9.08 29.86
C ILE A 12 -16.85 9.41 29.00
N ARG A 13 -16.94 10.64 28.48
CA ARG A 13 -18.03 11.09 27.61
C ARG A 13 -18.22 10.20 26.40
N GLN A 14 -17.13 9.85 25.70
CA GLN A 14 -17.20 9.02 24.48
C GLN A 14 -17.49 7.55 24.79
N LEU A 15 -17.00 7.01 25.91
CA LEU A 15 -17.32 5.67 26.37
C LEU A 15 -18.80 5.55 26.76
N ASP A 16 -19.35 6.55 27.44
CA ASP A 16 -20.76 6.56 27.89
C ASP A 16 -21.72 6.79 26.71
N ALA A 17 -21.31 7.58 25.73
CA ALA A 17 -22.05 7.75 24.49
C ALA A 17 -21.93 6.56 23.51
N GLY A 18 -21.11 5.55 23.82
CA GLY A 18 -20.88 4.40 22.96
C GLY A 18 -20.12 4.71 21.65
N LEU A 19 -19.48 5.89 21.57
CA LEU A 19 -18.72 6.32 20.39
C LEU A 19 -17.39 5.56 20.24
N ILE A 20 -16.83 5.12 21.37
CA ILE A 20 -15.63 4.27 21.41
C ILE A 20 -15.88 3.09 22.36
N LYS A 21 -15.14 2.00 22.16
CA LYS A 21 -15.22 0.81 23.04
C LYS A 21 -14.03 0.78 23.98
N GLY A 22 -14.25 0.35 25.23
CA GLY A 22 -13.16 0.19 26.20
C GLY A 22 -12.04 -0.74 25.73
N ALA A 23 -12.35 -1.72 24.88
CA ALA A 23 -11.36 -2.60 24.27
C ALA A 23 -10.41 -1.86 23.30
N ASP A 24 -10.90 -0.85 22.60
CA ASP A 24 -10.07 -0.05 21.68
C ASP A 24 -9.15 0.88 22.47
N VAL A 25 -9.64 1.44 23.58
CA VAL A 25 -8.83 2.22 24.52
C VAL A 25 -7.74 1.36 25.15
N ALA A 26 -8.07 0.16 25.61
CA ALA A 26 -7.13 -0.78 26.20
C ALA A 26 -6.00 -1.14 25.22
N ARG A 27 -6.38 -1.36 23.95
CA ARG A 27 -5.43 -1.66 22.87
C ARG A 27 -4.53 -0.47 22.56
N ALA A 28 -5.09 0.73 22.44
CA ALA A 28 -4.34 1.95 22.13
C ALA A 28 -3.30 2.29 23.21
N LEU A 29 -3.62 2.01 24.46
CA LEU A 29 -2.75 2.26 25.62
C LEU A 29 -1.85 1.08 26.00
N CYS A 30 -2.04 -0.09 25.37
CA CYS A 30 -1.36 -1.35 25.75
C CYS A 30 -1.57 -1.71 27.24
N ILE A 31 -2.80 -1.49 27.78
CA ILE A 31 -3.15 -1.79 29.17
C ILE A 31 -4.26 -2.83 29.27
N ALA A 32 -4.41 -3.44 30.46
CA ALA A 32 -5.51 -4.37 30.71
C ALA A 32 -6.88 -3.64 30.69
N PRO A 33 -7.97 -4.26 30.14
CA PRO A 33 -9.29 -3.65 30.08
C PRO A 33 -9.84 -3.17 31.43
N ALA A 34 -9.45 -3.83 32.53
CA ALA A 34 -9.81 -3.40 33.89
C ALA A 34 -9.29 -1.98 34.20
N ARG A 35 -8.14 -1.59 33.67
CA ARG A 35 -7.58 -0.24 33.85
C ARG A 35 -8.40 0.84 33.17
N VAL A 36 -9.02 0.53 32.04
CA VAL A 36 -9.95 1.44 31.35
C VAL A 36 -11.23 1.63 32.18
N THR A 37 -11.71 0.56 32.80
CA THR A 37 -12.84 0.63 33.75
C THR A 37 -12.51 1.49 34.96
N GLU A 38 -11.28 1.41 35.48
CA GLU A 38 -10.82 2.26 36.58
C GLU A 38 -10.77 3.75 36.15
N MET A 39 -10.34 4.06 34.92
CA MET A 39 -10.38 5.42 34.38
C MET A 39 -11.80 5.94 34.24
N ARG A 40 -12.72 5.12 33.67
CA ARG A 40 -14.14 5.48 33.53
C ARG A 40 -14.82 5.77 34.86
N ASN A 41 -14.40 5.08 35.91
CA ASN A 41 -14.95 5.26 37.28
C ASN A 41 -14.14 6.30 38.08
N GLU A 42 -13.27 7.10 37.43
CA GLU A 42 -12.42 8.12 38.04
C GLU A 42 -11.49 7.60 39.18
N LYS A 43 -11.30 6.28 39.24
CA LYS A 43 -10.41 5.63 40.23
C LYS A 43 -8.95 5.66 39.80
N ARG A 44 -8.68 6.03 38.56
CA ARG A 44 -7.34 6.09 37.98
C ARG A 44 -7.21 7.34 37.08
N ARG A 45 -6.15 8.12 37.32
CA ARG A 45 -5.81 9.27 36.46
C ARG A 45 -5.06 8.83 35.20
N VAL A 46 -5.19 9.63 34.15
CA VAL A 46 -4.40 9.50 32.92
C VAL A 46 -2.96 9.83 33.22
N GLN A 47 -2.04 8.93 32.87
CA GLN A 47 -0.59 9.17 33.04
C GLN A 47 -0.03 9.99 31.87
N GLN A 48 1.11 10.64 32.06
CA GLN A 48 1.75 11.47 31.04
C GLN A 48 2.01 10.71 29.73
N SER A 49 2.44 9.46 29.83
CA SER A 49 2.67 8.58 28.66
C SER A 49 1.40 8.17 27.93
N GLU A 50 0.25 8.27 28.56
CA GLU A 50 -1.07 7.90 28.02
C GLU A 50 -1.78 9.08 27.39
N MET A 51 -1.36 10.32 27.67
CA MET A 51 -2.04 11.52 27.19
C MET A 51 -2.05 11.63 25.66
N ALA A 52 -0.91 11.44 25.01
CA ALA A 52 -0.80 11.57 23.55
C ALA A 52 -1.61 10.50 22.81
N PRO A 53 -1.50 9.19 23.14
CA PRO A 53 -2.34 8.16 22.50
C PRO A 53 -3.83 8.34 22.74
N LEU A 54 -4.23 8.81 23.95
CA LEU A 54 -5.63 9.09 24.24
C LEU A 54 -6.15 10.30 23.49
N ALA A 55 -5.40 11.41 23.47
CA ALA A 55 -5.78 12.59 22.74
C ALA A 55 -5.98 12.31 21.25
N GLU A 56 -5.13 11.46 20.67
CA GLU A 56 -5.27 11.00 19.29
C GLU A 56 -6.52 10.15 19.09
N LEU A 57 -6.75 9.15 19.95
CA LEU A 57 -7.91 8.26 19.89
C LEU A 57 -9.24 9.01 20.03
N LEU A 58 -9.26 10.02 20.92
CA LEU A 58 -10.45 10.83 21.21
C LEU A 58 -10.66 11.99 20.24
N GLY A 59 -9.73 12.21 19.29
CA GLY A 59 -9.79 13.34 18.36
C GLY A 59 -9.61 14.71 19.01
N MET A 60 -8.99 14.76 20.19
CA MET A 60 -8.75 15.97 20.97
C MET A 60 -7.44 16.70 20.62
N THR A 61 -6.70 16.25 19.62
CA THR A 61 -5.58 17.02 19.09
C THR A 61 -6.13 18.35 18.60
N GLU A 62 -5.54 19.46 19.06
CA GLU A 62 -5.98 20.81 18.71
C GLU A 62 -6.25 20.86 17.20
N LYS A 63 -7.49 21.18 16.82
CA LYS A 63 -7.85 21.55 15.46
C LYS A 63 -7.22 22.91 15.15
N GLY A 64 -5.91 22.94 15.13
CA GLY A 64 -5.17 23.89 14.33
C GLY A 64 -5.09 23.28 12.96
N ALA A 65 -5.79 23.86 11.99
CA ALA A 65 -5.76 23.59 10.57
C ALA A 65 -5.44 22.11 10.25
N SER A 66 -6.35 21.43 9.58
CA SER A 66 -6.04 20.20 8.85
C SER A 66 -5.03 20.54 7.76
N GLU A 67 -3.83 20.88 8.16
CA GLU A 67 -2.66 20.53 7.40
C GLU A 67 -2.65 19.01 7.46
N THR A 68 -2.95 18.40 6.35
CA THR A 68 -2.53 17.04 6.05
C THR A 68 -1.05 17.03 6.38
N LYS A 69 -0.70 16.58 7.59
CA LYS A 69 0.68 16.47 8.02
C LYS A 69 1.26 15.45 7.06
N ILE A 70 1.94 15.93 6.05
CA ILE A 70 2.82 15.12 5.21
C ILE A 70 3.79 14.53 6.22
N GLU A 71 3.51 13.31 6.67
CA GLU A 71 4.37 12.56 7.56
C GLU A 71 5.58 12.14 6.75
N SER A 72 6.50 13.07 6.55
CA SER A 72 7.75 12.88 5.84
C SER A 72 7.60 12.42 4.38
N VAL A 73 8.19 13.19 3.49
CA VAL A 73 8.44 12.79 2.10
C VAL A 73 9.52 11.72 2.14
N TYR A 74 9.16 10.50 1.77
CA TYR A 74 10.11 9.40 1.64
C TYR A 74 10.62 9.33 0.20
N LYS A 75 11.83 8.87 0.04
CA LYS A 75 12.35 8.48 -1.27
C LYS A 75 12.19 6.96 -1.42
N ILE A 76 11.56 6.53 -2.50
CA ILE A 76 11.44 5.13 -2.87
C ILE A 76 12.17 4.89 -4.20
N ALA A 77 12.67 3.67 -4.39
CA ALA A 77 13.37 3.31 -5.62
C ALA A 77 12.45 3.48 -6.84
N ASN A 78 12.97 4.02 -7.93
CA ASN A 78 12.30 4.05 -9.21
C ASN A 78 12.96 3.01 -10.12
N LEU A 79 12.24 1.95 -10.46
CA LEU A 79 12.72 0.90 -11.36
C LEU A 79 12.54 1.27 -12.85
N GLY A 80 12.16 2.51 -13.12
CA GLY A 80 12.05 3.02 -14.48
C GLY A 80 10.79 2.59 -15.20
N LYS A 81 10.91 2.30 -16.48
CA LYS A 81 9.79 2.00 -17.38
C LYS A 81 9.52 0.50 -17.46
N VAL A 82 8.25 0.14 -17.45
CA VAL A 82 7.79 -1.24 -17.60
C VAL A 82 6.83 -1.35 -18.77
N ALA A 83 7.09 -2.29 -19.68
CA ALA A 83 6.28 -2.45 -20.88
C ALA A 83 6.24 -3.91 -21.34
N GLN A 84 5.06 -4.35 -21.79
CA GLN A 84 4.94 -5.67 -22.40
C GLN A 84 5.73 -5.75 -23.71
N GLY A 85 6.52 -6.82 -23.87
CA GLY A 85 7.36 -7.06 -25.04
C GLY A 85 8.74 -6.37 -25.00
N VAL A 86 9.05 -5.68 -23.90
CA VAL A 86 10.38 -5.10 -23.67
C VAL A 86 11.17 -5.99 -22.72
N TRP A 87 12.18 -6.65 -23.26
CA TRP A 87 13.06 -7.54 -22.55
C TRP A 87 14.35 -6.83 -22.15
N LEU A 88 14.73 -6.93 -20.90
CA LEU A 88 15.94 -6.35 -20.33
C LEU A 88 16.85 -7.46 -19.82
N GLU A 89 18.15 -7.23 -19.78
CA GLU A 89 19.07 -8.10 -19.07
C GLU A 89 18.76 -8.05 -17.56
N GLU A 90 18.82 -9.19 -16.88
CA GLU A 90 18.44 -9.29 -15.45
C GLU A 90 19.26 -8.29 -14.61
N ASP A 91 20.54 -8.13 -14.89
CA ASP A 91 21.45 -7.20 -14.21
C ASP A 91 21.10 -5.71 -14.44
N SER A 92 20.30 -5.39 -15.45
CA SER A 92 19.90 -4.01 -15.74
C SER A 92 18.65 -3.55 -14.97
N ILE A 93 18.02 -4.43 -14.21
CA ILE A 93 16.83 -4.13 -13.37
C ILE A 93 17.25 -3.75 -11.94
N GLU A 94 18.53 -3.75 -11.62
CA GLU A 94 18.96 -3.25 -10.31
C GLU A 94 18.52 -1.80 -10.11
N PRO A 95 17.95 -1.48 -8.93
CA PRO A 95 17.59 -0.11 -8.62
C PRO A 95 18.86 0.74 -8.74
N ASP A 96 18.91 1.61 -9.73
CA ASP A 96 19.88 2.69 -9.70
C ASP A 96 19.60 3.50 -8.43
N GLU A 97 20.49 3.43 -7.44
CA GLU A 97 20.35 4.15 -6.17
C GLU A 97 20.17 5.66 -6.38
N GLN A 98 20.49 6.16 -7.58
CA GLN A 98 20.33 7.55 -8.00
C GLN A 98 18.89 7.84 -8.50
N GLN A 99 18.13 6.83 -8.93
CA GLN A 99 16.75 7.03 -9.41
C GLN A 99 15.75 6.79 -8.28
N THR A 100 15.41 7.84 -7.58
CA THR A 100 14.37 7.80 -6.55
C THR A 100 13.25 8.76 -6.88
N VAL A 101 12.03 8.42 -6.45
CA VAL A 101 10.88 9.32 -6.49
C VAL A 101 10.43 9.69 -5.09
N SER A 102 9.95 10.92 -4.96
CA SER A 102 9.35 11.36 -3.71
C SER A 102 7.99 10.69 -3.51
N TYR A 103 7.74 10.22 -2.31
CA TYR A 103 6.52 9.53 -1.96
C TYR A 103 5.93 10.10 -0.66
N ASP A 104 4.71 10.62 -0.76
CA ASP A 104 3.93 11.10 0.38
C ASP A 104 3.22 9.92 1.01
N ARG A 105 3.73 9.46 2.16
CA ARG A 105 3.16 8.34 2.87
C ARG A 105 1.80 8.72 3.46
N MET A 106 0.80 7.89 3.18
CA MET A 106 -0.53 7.99 3.80
C MET A 106 -0.64 7.00 4.97
N ARG A 107 -1.59 7.27 5.85
CA ARG A 107 -1.91 6.33 6.95
C ARG A 107 -2.35 4.99 6.38
N GLY A 108 -1.69 3.92 6.81
CA GLY A 108 -1.96 2.56 6.35
C GLY A 108 -1.10 2.10 5.18
N ASP A 109 -0.28 2.97 4.61
CA ASP A 109 0.70 2.54 3.60
C ASP A 109 1.79 1.65 4.21
N PRO A 110 2.31 0.70 3.43
CA PRO A 110 3.44 -0.12 3.84
C PRO A 110 4.70 0.70 4.14
N PRO A 111 5.69 0.13 4.82
CA PRO A 111 6.98 0.78 5.00
C PRO A 111 7.62 1.14 3.65
N PRO A 112 8.33 2.27 3.51
CA PRO A 112 8.96 2.69 2.25
C PRO A 112 9.93 1.66 1.66
N VAL A 113 10.57 0.84 2.50
CA VAL A 113 11.48 -0.23 2.07
C VAL A 113 10.77 -1.30 1.22
N ASP A 114 9.47 -1.49 1.44
CA ASP A 114 8.66 -2.44 0.67
C ASP A 114 8.07 -1.82 -0.61
N LEU A 115 8.35 -0.54 -0.85
CA LEU A 115 7.79 0.21 -1.96
C LEU A 115 8.82 0.46 -3.05
N PHE A 116 8.32 0.55 -4.28
CA PHE A 116 9.05 1.07 -5.43
C PHE A 116 8.08 1.72 -6.42
N ALA A 117 8.62 2.50 -7.33
CA ALA A 117 7.84 3.12 -8.40
C ALA A 117 8.23 2.53 -9.76
N VAL A 118 7.26 2.50 -10.67
CA VAL A 118 7.47 2.21 -12.09
C VAL A 118 6.60 3.12 -12.95
N THR A 119 6.97 3.31 -14.20
CA THR A 119 6.17 4.04 -15.19
C THR A 119 5.75 3.07 -16.29
N PRO A 120 4.44 2.77 -16.44
CA PRO A 120 3.98 1.93 -17.54
C PRO A 120 4.18 2.62 -18.88
N GLU A 121 4.73 1.89 -19.85
CA GLU A 121 4.86 2.31 -21.25
C GLU A 121 4.12 1.38 -22.20
N GLY A 122 3.89 1.86 -23.42
CA GLY A 122 3.17 1.12 -24.44
C GLY A 122 1.66 1.16 -24.24
N SER A 123 0.95 0.30 -24.98
CA SER A 123 -0.51 0.30 -25.06
C SER A 123 -1.19 -0.83 -24.29
N SER A 124 -0.45 -1.72 -23.63
CA SER A 124 -1.04 -2.89 -22.96
C SER A 124 -1.99 -2.57 -21.80
N MET A 125 -1.89 -1.35 -21.23
CA MET A 125 -2.73 -0.86 -20.14
C MET A 125 -3.27 0.55 -20.40
N ASN A 126 -3.41 0.94 -21.67
CA ASN A 126 -3.73 2.31 -22.07
C ASN A 126 -5.17 2.72 -21.72
N GLN A 127 -6.07 1.78 -21.47
CA GLN A 127 -7.42 2.08 -20.97
C GLN A 127 -7.45 2.41 -19.48
N CYS A 128 -6.38 2.07 -18.73
CA CYS A 128 -6.29 2.24 -17.30
C CYS A 128 -5.28 3.30 -16.88
N PHE A 129 -4.10 3.27 -17.47
CA PHE A 129 -2.99 4.16 -17.14
C PHE A 129 -2.61 5.03 -18.33
N LEU A 130 -2.80 6.33 -18.18
CA LEU A 130 -2.43 7.31 -19.18
C LEU A 130 -0.90 7.50 -19.22
N PRO A 131 -0.33 7.91 -20.37
CA PRO A 131 1.09 8.22 -20.46
C PRO A 131 1.56 9.19 -19.36
N GLY A 132 2.73 8.93 -18.77
CA GLY A 132 3.28 9.72 -17.67
C GLY A 132 2.73 9.38 -16.29
N THR A 133 1.81 8.42 -16.17
CA THR A 133 1.37 7.92 -14.86
C THR A 133 2.51 7.16 -14.19
N GLN A 134 2.80 7.50 -12.95
CA GLN A 134 3.72 6.76 -12.10
C GLN A 134 2.95 5.83 -11.17
N LEU A 135 3.31 4.58 -11.12
CA LEU A 135 2.69 3.57 -10.27
C LEU A 135 3.55 3.35 -9.03
N ILE A 136 2.96 3.49 -7.87
CA ILE A 136 3.57 3.11 -6.60
C ILE A 136 3.16 1.68 -6.29
N CYS A 137 4.15 0.81 -6.11
CA CYS A 137 3.98 -0.62 -6.00
C CYS A 137 4.52 -1.12 -4.66
N ARG A 138 3.78 -2.04 -4.03
CA ARG A 138 4.22 -2.76 -2.85
C ARG A 138 4.76 -4.12 -3.27
N ARG A 139 5.98 -4.43 -2.87
CA ARG A 139 6.58 -5.76 -3.07
C ARG A 139 5.72 -6.83 -2.40
N ILE A 140 5.53 -7.95 -3.07
CA ILE A 140 4.82 -9.11 -2.56
C ILE A 140 5.80 -10.25 -2.47
N PRO A 141 6.04 -10.81 -1.26
CA PRO A 141 6.84 -12.01 -1.13
C PRO A 141 6.23 -13.16 -1.93
N PHE A 142 7.07 -13.92 -2.59
CA PHE A 142 6.63 -15.09 -3.36
C PHE A 142 5.77 -16.02 -2.51
N GLY A 143 4.65 -16.49 -3.06
CA GLY A 143 3.74 -17.40 -2.38
C GLY A 143 2.90 -16.80 -1.24
N SER A 144 2.96 -15.47 -1.00
CA SER A 144 2.19 -14.83 0.09
C SER A 144 0.68 -14.82 -0.16
N GLY A 145 0.24 -14.88 -1.42
CA GLY A 145 -1.18 -14.82 -1.80
C GLY A 145 -1.88 -13.50 -1.44
N ASP A 146 -1.12 -12.43 -1.19
CA ASP A 146 -1.65 -11.14 -0.73
C ASP A 146 -2.15 -10.26 -1.89
N TYR A 147 -2.94 -10.86 -2.78
CA TYR A 147 -3.61 -10.20 -3.89
C TYR A 147 -5.01 -10.78 -4.10
N LYS A 148 -5.86 -10.03 -4.77
CA LYS A 148 -7.27 -10.37 -5.04
C LYS A 148 -7.57 -10.19 -6.52
N SER A 149 -8.60 -10.86 -7.00
CA SER A 149 -9.13 -10.61 -8.34
C SER A 149 -9.50 -9.13 -8.50
N GLY A 150 -9.06 -8.52 -9.60
CA GLY A 150 -9.19 -7.10 -9.88
C GLY A 150 -8.00 -6.24 -9.46
N ASP A 151 -7.04 -6.77 -8.72
CA ASP A 151 -5.83 -6.02 -8.37
C ASP A 151 -4.95 -5.78 -9.60
N TYR A 152 -4.32 -4.60 -9.66
CA TYR A 152 -3.24 -4.35 -10.60
C TYR A 152 -1.92 -4.81 -10.00
N VAL A 153 -1.19 -5.61 -10.76
CA VAL A 153 0.05 -6.26 -10.31
C VAL A 153 1.18 -6.02 -11.29
N ILE A 154 2.40 -6.01 -10.77
CA ILE A 154 3.60 -6.08 -11.58
C ILE A 154 3.93 -7.54 -11.76
N ALA A 155 3.91 -7.98 -13.01
CA ALA A 155 4.31 -9.31 -13.41
C ALA A 155 5.71 -9.27 -14.04
N GLU A 156 6.51 -10.24 -13.66
CA GLU A 156 7.81 -10.51 -14.23
C GLU A 156 7.74 -11.81 -15.01
N ARG A 157 8.28 -11.79 -16.21
CA ARG A 157 8.45 -12.99 -17.04
C ARG A 157 9.92 -13.16 -17.37
N LYS A 158 10.44 -14.37 -17.15
CA LYS A 158 11.82 -14.69 -17.45
C LYS A 158 11.93 -15.57 -18.70
N ALA A 159 12.92 -15.31 -19.52
CA ALA A 159 13.31 -16.15 -20.65
C ALA A 159 14.82 -16.07 -20.79
N HIS A 160 15.49 -17.15 -20.41
CA HIS A 160 16.95 -17.22 -20.31
C HIS A 160 17.49 -16.13 -19.36
N ASP A 161 18.37 -15.28 -19.83
CA ASP A 161 18.98 -14.16 -19.07
C ASP A 161 18.19 -12.85 -19.23
N LEU A 162 17.00 -12.92 -19.81
CA LEU A 162 16.17 -11.75 -20.08
C LEU A 162 14.94 -11.74 -19.18
N VAL A 163 14.59 -10.56 -18.73
CA VAL A 163 13.42 -10.29 -17.89
C VAL A 163 12.52 -9.26 -18.55
N GLU A 164 11.25 -9.56 -18.60
CA GLU A 164 10.21 -8.61 -18.99
C GLU A 164 9.39 -8.24 -17.77
N MET A 165 9.27 -6.96 -17.46
CA MET A 165 8.39 -6.45 -16.41
C MET A 165 7.21 -5.71 -17.02
N THR A 166 6.00 -6.02 -16.57
CA THR A 166 4.79 -5.37 -17.07
C THR A 166 3.73 -5.24 -15.98
N VAL A 167 2.86 -4.26 -16.12
CA VAL A 167 1.66 -4.14 -15.27
C VAL A 167 0.48 -4.85 -15.95
N LYS A 168 -0.31 -5.57 -15.16
CA LYS A 168 -1.50 -6.30 -15.59
C LYS A 168 -2.59 -6.26 -14.52
N ARG A 169 -3.84 -6.51 -14.92
CA ARG A 169 -4.93 -6.78 -14.00
C ARG A 169 -5.00 -8.28 -13.71
N LEU A 170 -4.99 -8.63 -12.43
CA LEU A 170 -5.13 -10.03 -11.99
C LEU A 170 -6.60 -10.43 -12.01
N GLU A 171 -6.89 -11.57 -12.60
CA GLU A 171 -8.15 -12.28 -12.42
C GLU A 171 -7.92 -13.64 -11.76
N ILE A 172 -8.84 -13.99 -10.86
CA ILE A 172 -8.86 -15.28 -10.18
C ILE A 172 -10.21 -15.91 -10.49
N ASP A 173 -10.20 -17.05 -11.15
CA ASP A 173 -11.45 -17.77 -11.50
C ASP A 173 -12.01 -18.52 -10.28
N ASN A 174 -13.20 -19.13 -10.48
CA ASN A 174 -13.89 -19.88 -9.41
C ASN A 174 -13.13 -21.13 -8.96
N ASP A 175 -12.21 -21.64 -9.78
CA ASP A 175 -11.37 -22.80 -9.49
C ASP A 175 -10.05 -22.39 -8.80
N GLY A 176 -9.84 -21.08 -8.64
CA GLY A 176 -8.64 -20.51 -8.03
C GLY A 176 -7.45 -20.41 -8.98
N ASN A 177 -7.65 -20.46 -10.30
CA ASN A 177 -6.58 -20.25 -11.25
C ASN A 177 -6.41 -18.74 -11.50
N TYR A 178 -5.18 -18.32 -11.67
CA TYR A 178 -4.77 -16.94 -11.88
C TYR A 178 -4.50 -16.69 -13.36
N SER A 179 -4.95 -15.55 -13.83
CA SER A 179 -4.64 -15.04 -15.17
C SER A 179 -4.39 -13.53 -15.12
N LEU A 180 -3.50 -13.07 -15.98
CA LEU A 180 -3.12 -11.67 -16.09
C LEU A 180 -3.70 -11.08 -17.37
N HIS A 181 -4.46 -10.01 -17.23
CA HIS A 181 -5.18 -9.34 -18.30
C HIS A 181 -4.59 -7.97 -18.60
N ALA A 182 -4.45 -7.67 -19.87
CA ALA A 182 -4.22 -6.32 -20.33
C ALA A 182 -5.55 -5.54 -20.35
N GLU A 183 -5.50 -4.25 -20.03
CA GLU A 183 -6.63 -3.33 -20.25
C GLU A 183 -6.26 -2.37 -21.38
N SER A 184 -6.47 -2.84 -22.61
CA SER A 184 -6.03 -2.20 -23.83
C SER A 184 -7.13 -2.22 -24.90
N ASP A 185 -7.14 -1.18 -25.74
CA ASP A 185 -7.89 -1.13 -26.98
C ASP A 185 -7.18 -1.84 -28.14
N ASP A 186 -5.94 -2.26 -27.96
CA ASP A 186 -5.12 -2.95 -28.96
C ASP A 186 -5.37 -4.47 -28.91
N GLU A 187 -5.88 -5.02 -30.01
CA GLU A 187 -6.17 -6.45 -30.18
C GLU A 187 -5.01 -7.39 -29.86
N ARG A 188 -3.76 -6.90 -30.02
CA ARG A 188 -2.55 -7.69 -29.74
C ARG A 188 -2.44 -8.12 -28.29
N TYR A 189 -3.09 -7.42 -27.37
CA TYR A 189 -3.02 -7.67 -25.93
C TYR A 189 -4.26 -8.35 -25.35
N LYS A 190 -5.24 -8.75 -26.16
CA LYS A 190 -6.48 -9.38 -25.68
C LYS A 190 -6.30 -10.76 -25.07
N GLN A 191 -5.24 -11.47 -25.43
CA GLN A 191 -4.96 -12.79 -24.88
C GLN A 191 -4.42 -12.66 -23.45
N PRO A 192 -5.13 -13.24 -22.44
CA PRO A 192 -4.61 -13.23 -21.08
C PRO A 192 -3.41 -14.17 -20.94
N TRP A 193 -2.57 -13.89 -19.96
CA TRP A 193 -1.48 -14.78 -19.58
C TRP A 193 -1.94 -15.68 -18.45
N PRO A 194 -2.13 -16.99 -18.67
CA PRO A 194 -2.47 -17.91 -17.60
C PRO A 194 -1.23 -18.15 -16.73
N ILE A 195 -1.40 -18.03 -15.40
CA ILE A 195 -0.37 -18.38 -14.41
C ILE A 195 -0.70 -19.72 -13.75
N GLY A 196 -1.98 -20.13 -13.74
CA GLY A 196 -2.44 -21.29 -12.98
C GLY A 196 -2.65 -20.98 -11.50
N LYS A 197 -2.70 -22.02 -10.67
CA LYS A 197 -2.83 -21.86 -9.22
C LYS A 197 -1.50 -21.44 -8.63
N PRO A 198 -1.48 -20.45 -7.72
CA PRO A 198 -0.27 -20.14 -6.98
C PRO A 198 0.02 -21.30 -6.04
N ASP A 199 0.97 -22.13 -6.38
CA ASP A 199 1.46 -23.19 -5.49
C ASP A 199 2.57 -22.62 -4.62
N ARG A 200 2.45 -22.78 -3.30
CA ARG A 200 3.46 -22.34 -2.33
C ARG A 200 4.80 -23.07 -2.51
N ASP A 201 4.75 -24.24 -3.17
CA ASP A 201 5.91 -25.09 -3.39
C ASP A 201 6.47 -24.98 -4.83
N GLN A 202 5.93 -24.05 -5.66
CA GLN A 202 6.50 -23.81 -6.98
C GLN A 202 7.86 -23.13 -6.85
N HIS A 203 8.87 -23.85 -7.29
CA HIS A 203 10.25 -23.40 -7.36
C HIS A 203 10.42 -22.20 -8.31
N ASP A 204 11.52 -21.51 -8.18
CA ASP A 204 11.97 -20.28 -8.86
C ASP A 204 11.98 -20.33 -10.41
N ASP A 205 11.56 -21.46 -10.99
CA ASP A 205 11.56 -21.74 -12.43
C ASP A 205 10.27 -21.31 -13.16
N GLN A 206 9.37 -20.57 -12.49
CA GLN A 206 8.18 -20.06 -13.18
C GLN A 206 8.54 -19.00 -14.20
N GLU A 207 8.13 -19.23 -15.43
CA GLU A 207 8.26 -18.28 -16.53
C GLU A 207 7.57 -16.93 -16.23
N ILE A 208 6.50 -16.93 -15.43
CA ILE A 208 5.73 -15.72 -15.05
C ILE A 208 5.49 -15.72 -13.54
N ARG A 209 5.86 -14.63 -12.87
CA ARG A 209 5.59 -14.42 -11.45
C ARG A 209 5.04 -13.03 -11.14
N ILE A 210 4.20 -12.91 -10.13
CA ILE A 210 3.74 -11.62 -9.59
C ILE A 210 4.75 -11.18 -8.52
N ILE A 211 5.37 -10.02 -8.71
CA ILE A 211 6.40 -9.49 -7.80
C ILE A 211 5.91 -8.34 -6.95
N ALA A 212 4.85 -7.65 -7.36
CA ALA A 212 4.30 -6.53 -6.61
C ALA A 212 2.83 -6.26 -6.95
N LYS A 213 2.18 -5.53 -6.05
CA LYS A 213 0.83 -4.98 -6.22
C LYS A 213 0.90 -3.47 -6.34
N VAL A 214 0.19 -2.90 -7.31
CA VAL A 214 0.00 -1.46 -7.41
C VAL A 214 -0.91 -0.99 -6.28
N ILE A 215 -0.43 -0.03 -5.49
CA ILE A 215 -1.20 0.56 -4.38
C ILE A 215 -1.67 1.98 -4.68
N ARG A 216 -1.03 2.65 -5.65
CA ARG A 216 -1.39 4.02 -6.06
C ARG A 216 -0.90 4.31 -7.48
N ALA A 217 -1.67 5.12 -8.19
CA ALA A 217 -1.26 5.75 -9.44
C ALA A 217 -1.19 7.26 -9.22
N VAL A 218 -0.08 7.87 -9.60
CA VAL A 218 0.17 9.31 -9.47
C VAL A 218 0.44 9.88 -10.84
N ARG A 219 -0.15 11.02 -11.15
CA ARG A 219 0.09 11.75 -12.38
C ARG A 219 0.18 13.23 -12.10
N ASP A 220 1.29 13.82 -12.46
CA ASP A 220 1.45 15.26 -12.43
C ASP A 220 0.84 15.87 -13.70
N PHE A 221 0.04 16.91 -13.52
CA PHE A 221 -0.44 17.72 -14.63
C PHE A 221 0.46 18.95 -14.72
N GLU A 222 1.30 19.00 -15.73
CA GLU A 222 2.02 20.22 -16.03
C GLU A 222 1.00 21.31 -16.33
N ARG A 223 1.09 22.43 -15.61
CA ARG A 223 0.35 23.63 -15.99
C ARG A 223 0.98 24.09 -17.30
N LEU A 224 0.24 24.02 -18.39
CA LEU A 224 0.61 24.67 -19.64
C LEU A 224 0.75 26.16 -19.32
N SER A 225 1.97 26.63 -19.29
CA SER A 225 2.33 28.04 -19.14
C SER A 225 2.12 28.78 -20.45
#